data_55f3691d21cdcfb3f186985491fe05a4
#
_entry.id   55f3691d21cdcfb3f186985491fe05a4
#
_cell.length_a   1.000
_cell.length_b   1.000
_cell.length_c   1.000
_cell.angle_alpha   90.00
_cell.angle_beta   90.00
_cell.angle_gamma   90.00
#
_symmetry.space_group_name_H-M   'P 1'
#
loop_
_entity.id
_entity.type
_entity.pdbx_description
1 polymer ?
#
loop_
_entity_poly.entity_id
_entity_poly.type
_entity_poly.pdbx_seq_one_letter_code
_entity_poly.pdbx_strand_id
1 'polypeptide(L)'
;GSLAPELAVIVDERAVVVGELFEGAPRGLQQLIDGGDALLARVRAAAADATDAPSVALADAVFAPAVTAPPIVLAIGLNYAAHSSELGLKADTAPTVFVLWPNSLAAHEETTSWPRSLSESIDYEAELGVIIGTPAKDVEASEALDHVWGYTVVNDITARDIQFSEAQWSRCKSFDGFTPNGPFVVTADEIGDPGDLHIWAVVDGQTVQDAST
;
A
#
# COMPACT_ATOMS: atom_id res chain seq x y z
N GLY A 1 -3.80 12.01 -23.52
CA GLY A 1 -4.32 10.81 -22.88
C GLY A 1 -3.33 10.36 -21.83
N SER A 2 -3.79 9.98 -20.65
CA SER A 2 -2.95 9.36 -19.63
C SER A 2 -2.34 8.08 -20.22
N LEU A 3 -1.04 7.94 -20.12
CA LEU A 3 -0.37 6.67 -20.43
C LEU A 3 -0.85 5.66 -19.37
N ALA A 4 -1.05 4.39 -19.78
CA ALA A 4 -1.32 3.33 -18.82
C ALA A 4 -0.07 3.15 -17.91
N PRO A 5 -0.24 2.93 -16.60
CA PRO A 5 0.90 2.65 -15.73
C PRO A 5 1.58 1.34 -16.15
N GLU A 6 2.89 1.31 -16.02
CA GLU A 6 3.73 0.15 -16.33
C GLU A 6 4.37 -0.39 -15.06
N LEU A 7 4.47 -1.71 -14.95
CA LEU A 7 5.22 -2.35 -13.87
C LEU A 7 6.71 -2.09 -14.07
N ALA A 8 7.37 -1.61 -13.02
CA ALA A 8 8.81 -1.44 -13.01
C ALA A 8 9.43 -2.13 -11.79
N VAL A 9 10.67 -2.54 -11.94
CA VAL A 9 11.54 -2.99 -10.85
C VAL A 9 12.58 -1.91 -10.58
N ILE A 10 12.88 -1.66 -9.31
CA ILE A 10 13.85 -0.65 -8.93
C ILE A 10 15.25 -1.27 -8.86
N VAL A 11 16.16 -0.73 -9.65
CA VAL A 11 17.57 -1.10 -9.69
C VAL A 11 18.41 0.19 -9.71
N ASP A 12 19.29 0.37 -8.74
CA ASP A 12 20.22 1.51 -8.64
C ASP A 12 19.56 2.87 -8.90
N GLU A 13 18.49 3.18 -8.17
CA GLU A 13 17.70 4.43 -8.29
C GLU A 13 17.05 4.65 -9.66
N ARG A 14 16.83 3.59 -10.40
CA ARG A 14 16.12 3.60 -11.70
C ARG A 14 14.93 2.64 -11.66
N ALA A 15 13.83 3.08 -12.22
CA ALA A 15 12.67 2.24 -12.50
C ALA A 15 12.86 1.58 -13.87
N VAL A 16 13.18 0.30 -13.89
CA VAL A 16 13.36 -0.52 -15.10
C VAL A 16 12.04 -1.15 -15.48
N VAL A 17 11.57 -0.90 -16.71
CA VAL A 17 10.26 -1.37 -17.19
C VAL A 17 10.27 -2.88 -17.37
N VAL A 18 9.48 -3.59 -16.57
CA VAL A 18 9.45 -5.06 -16.54
C VAL A 18 8.94 -5.65 -17.85
N GLY A 19 7.92 -5.04 -18.45
CA GLY A 19 7.33 -5.50 -19.71
C GLY A 19 8.29 -5.59 -20.90
N GLU A 20 9.45 -4.93 -20.81
CA GLU A 20 10.48 -4.88 -21.85
C GLU A 20 11.70 -5.80 -21.57
N LEU A 21 11.72 -6.49 -20.42
CA LEU A 21 12.86 -7.33 -20.02
C LEU A 21 12.97 -8.64 -20.83
N PHE A 22 11.83 -9.23 -21.20
CA PHE A 22 11.79 -10.47 -21.98
C PHE A 22 10.40 -10.68 -22.59
N GLU A 23 10.33 -11.55 -23.61
CA GLU A 23 9.05 -11.91 -24.23
C GLU A 23 8.11 -12.58 -23.21
N GLY A 24 6.89 -12.04 -23.06
CA GLY A 24 5.90 -12.51 -22.09
C GLY A 24 6.14 -12.02 -20.65
N ALA A 25 6.98 -11.01 -20.45
CA ALA A 25 7.15 -10.38 -19.13
C ALA A 25 5.83 -9.75 -18.62
N PRO A 26 5.57 -9.77 -17.30
CA PRO A 26 4.36 -9.21 -16.75
C PRO A 26 4.32 -7.68 -16.91
N ARG A 27 3.13 -7.14 -17.21
CA ARG A 27 2.92 -5.70 -17.38
C ARG A 27 2.26 -5.04 -16.19
N GLY A 28 1.85 -5.80 -15.18
CA GLY A 28 1.23 -5.32 -13.96
C GLY A 28 1.51 -6.21 -12.78
N LEU A 29 1.35 -5.65 -11.58
CA LEU A 29 1.63 -6.33 -10.31
C LEU A 29 0.85 -7.64 -10.18
N GLN A 30 -0.45 -7.65 -10.53
CA GLN A 30 -1.27 -8.87 -10.45
C GLN A 30 -0.71 -10.01 -11.31
N GLN A 31 -0.26 -9.71 -12.53
CA GLN A 31 0.35 -10.74 -13.40
C GLN A 31 1.64 -11.30 -12.81
N LEU A 32 2.42 -10.44 -12.12
CA LEU A 32 3.63 -10.88 -11.43
C LEU A 32 3.30 -11.79 -10.24
N ILE A 33 2.30 -11.43 -9.44
CA ILE A 33 1.81 -12.23 -8.31
C ILE A 33 1.29 -13.59 -8.80
N ASP A 34 0.42 -13.59 -9.81
CA ASP A 34 -0.18 -14.81 -10.37
C ASP A 34 0.87 -15.77 -10.97
N GLY A 35 1.99 -15.21 -11.43
CA GLY A 35 3.11 -15.99 -11.96
C GLY A 35 3.98 -16.68 -10.90
N GLY A 36 3.78 -16.33 -9.62
CA GLY A 36 4.46 -16.93 -8.48
C GLY A 36 5.97 -16.72 -8.47
N ASP A 37 6.64 -17.46 -7.59
CA ASP A 37 8.09 -17.32 -7.31
C ASP A 37 8.97 -17.48 -8.54
N ALA A 38 8.59 -18.38 -9.44
CA ALA A 38 9.38 -18.64 -10.66
C ALA A 38 9.40 -17.42 -11.59
N LEU A 39 8.26 -16.72 -11.74
CA LEU A 39 8.20 -15.50 -12.55
C LEU A 39 8.92 -14.36 -11.85
N LEU A 40 8.75 -14.20 -10.53
CA LEU A 40 9.45 -13.19 -9.73
C LEU A 40 10.97 -13.37 -9.83
N ALA A 41 11.48 -14.59 -9.67
CA ALA A 41 12.92 -14.89 -9.81
C ALA A 41 13.43 -14.57 -11.23
N ARG A 42 12.63 -14.86 -12.26
CA ARG A 42 12.98 -14.53 -13.65
C ARG A 42 13.03 -13.02 -13.89
N VAL A 43 12.08 -12.27 -13.34
CA VAL A 43 12.07 -10.79 -13.42
C VAL A 43 13.29 -10.21 -12.72
N ARG A 44 13.60 -10.66 -11.49
CA ARG A 44 14.78 -10.22 -10.73
C ARG A 44 16.08 -10.46 -11.50
N ALA A 45 16.25 -11.67 -12.03
CA ALA A 45 17.45 -12.02 -12.81
C ALA A 45 17.58 -11.15 -14.07
N ALA A 46 16.49 -11.00 -14.82
CA ALA A 46 16.51 -10.19 -16.05
C ALA A 46 16.75 -8.70 -15.74
N ALA A 47 16.21 -8.17 -14.65
CA ALA A 47 16.42 -6.78 -14.23
C ALA A 47 17.87 -6.51 -13.79
N ALA A 48 18.50 -7.46 -13.10
CA ALA A 48 19.90 -7.34 -12.67
C ALA A 48 20.88 -7.25 -13.87
N ASP A 49 20.55 -7.90 -14.99
CA ASP A 49 21.35 -7.90 -16.20
C ASP A 49 20.97 -6.76 -17.20
N ALA A 50 19.94 -5.97 -16.88
CA ALA A 50 19.28 -5.05 -17.80
C ALA A 50 19.95 -3.66 -17.89
N THR A 51 21.22 -3.59 -18.27
CA THR A 51 21.95 -2.32 -18.41
C THR A 51 21.38 -1.40 -19.50
N ASP A 52 20.77 -1.97 -20.56
CA ASP A 52 20.25 -1.27 -21.73
C ASP A 52 18.69 -1.24 -21.77
N ALA A 53 18.02 -1.76 -20.75
CA ALA A 53 16.55 -1.78 -20.74
C ALA A 53 15.96 -0.37 -20.56
N PRO A 54 14.78 -0.10 -21.15
CA PRO A 54 14.05 1.12 -20.92
C PRO A 54 13.85 1.37 -19.41
N SER A 55 14.28 2.52 -18.95
CA SER A 55 14.23 2.87 -17.54
C SER A 55 14.16 4.38 -17.33
N VAL A 56 13.63 4.79 -16.20
CA VAL A 56 13.52 6.18 -15.79
C VAL A 56 14.24 6.36 -14.45
N ALA A 57 14.95 7.46 -14.25
CA ALA A 57 15.49 7.79 -12.93
C ALA A 57 14.32 7.98 -11.94
N LEU A 58 14.46 7.51 -10.71
CA LEU A 58 13.37 7.63 -9.71
C LEU A 58 12.98 9.08 -9.45
N ALA A 59 13.93 10.01 -9.53
CA ALA A 59 13.68 11.44 -9.37
C ALA A 59 12.79 12.04 -10.49
N ASP A 60 12.70 11.38 -11.64
CA ASP A 60 11.89 11.81 -12.79
C ASP A 60 10.65 10.93 -12.98
N ALA A 61 10.46 9.93 -12.14
CA ALA A 61 9.36 8.99 -12.26
C ALA A 61 8.04 9.63 -11.82
N VAL A 62 6.97 9.37 -12.57
CA VAL A 62 5.60 9.69 -12.17
C VAL A 62 4.96 8.40 -11.72
N PHE A 63 4.59 8.32 -10.46
CA PHE A 63 4.04 7.12 -9.88
C PHE A 63 2.54 6.96 -10.15
N ALA A 64 2.10 5.73 -10.32
CA ALA A 64 0.73 5.31 -10.10
C ALA A 64 0.60 4.76 -8.67
N PRO A 65 -0.61 4.52 -8.14
CA PRO A 65 -0.75 3.74 -6.91
C PRO A 65 0.05 2.45 -7.03
N ALA A 66 0.82 2.07 -6.00
CA ALA A 66 1.67 0.87 -6.06
C ALA A 66 0.83 -0.40 -6.31
N VAL A 67 -0.40 -0.41 -5.77
CA VAL A 67 -1.44 -1.40 -6.10
C VAL A 67 -2.57 -0.68 -6.81
N THR A 68 -2.63 -0.79 -8.12
CA THR A 68 -3.53 0.01 -8.98
C THR A 68 -4.98 -0.49 -9.02
N ALA A 69 -5.20 -1.79 -8.89
CA ALA A 69 -6.51 -2.41 -9.06
C ALA A 69 -6.70 -3.65 -8.17
N PRO A 70 -6.63 -3.51 -6.84
CA PRO A 70 -6.88 -4.63 -5.95
C PRO A 70 -8.35 -5.05 -6.06
N PRO A 71 -8.68 -6.34 -6.03
CA PRO A 71 -10.08 -6.80 -6.03
C PRO A 71 -10.83 -6.35 -4.79
N ILE A 72 -10.14 -6.15 -3.68
CA ILE A 72 -10.66 -5.62 -2.42
C ILE A 72 -9.52 -4.98 -1.63
N VAL A 73 -9.83 -3.92 -0.88
CA VAL A 73 -8.95 -3.37 0.16
C VAL A 73 -9.67 -3.50 1.49
N LEU A 74 -9.08 -4.28 2.41
CA LEU A 74 -9.55 -4.44 3.77
C LEU A 74 -8.64 -3.67 4.71
N ALA A 75 -9.22 -2.86 5.56
CA ALA A 75 -8.49 -2.16 6.61
C ALA A 75 -8.86 -2.72 7.99
N ILE A 76 -7.88 -2.72 8.89
CA ILE A 76 -8.02 -3.18 10.27
C ILE A 76 -7.90 -1.98 11.18
N GLY A 77 -8.99 -1.58 11.78
CA GLY A 77 -9.03 -0.45 12.72
C GLY A 77 -8.47 -0.81 14.09
N LEU A 78 -7.91 0.19 14.79
CA LEU A 78 -7.35 0.07 16.13
C LEU A 78 -6.21 -0.96 16.25
N ASN A 79 -5.47 -1.15 15.16
CA ASN A 79 -4.44 -2.16 15.06
C ASN A 79 -3.13 -1.80 15.79
N TYR A 80 -2.86 -0.49 15.97
CA TYR A 80 -1.69 -0.01 16.72
C TYR A 80 -2.06 0.30 18.17
N ALA A 81 -1.34 -0.32 19.12
CA ALA A 81 -1.63 -0.20 20.55
C ALA A 81 -1.58 1.25 21.08
N ALA A 82 -0.65 2.07 20.56
CA ALA A 82 -0.55 3.47 20.91
C ALA A 82 -1.82 4.24 20.49
N HIS A 83 -2.28 4.04 19.26
CA HIS A 83 -3.47 4.71 18.74
C HIS A 83 -4.76 4.34 19.48
N SER A 84 -4.93 3.08 19.85
CA SER A 84 -6.05 2.62 20.69
C SER A 84 -6.09 3.33 22.03
N SER A 85 -4.91 3.59 22.62
CA SER A 85 -4.77 4.29 23.90
C SER A 85 -5.12 5.78 23.79
N GLU A 86 -4.72 6.45 22.70
CA GLU A 86 -5.03 7.86 22.45
C GLU A 86 -6.53 8.12 22.29
N LEU A 87 -7.21 7.23 21.59
CA LEU A 87 -8.66 7.33 21.38
C LEU A 87 -9.48 6.87 22.59
N GLY A 88 -8.85 6.35 23.64
CA GLY A 88 -9.53 5.79 24.80
C GLY A 88 -10.41 4.58 24.50
N LEU A 89 -10.17 3.94 23.36
CA LEU A 89 -10.89 2.75 22.90
C LEU A 89 -10.14 1.51 23.38
N LYS A 90 -10.88 0.53 23.87
CA LYS A 90 -10.29 -0.78 24.16
C LYS A 90 -10.19 -1.55 22.86
N ALA A 91 -9.01 -2.13 22.61
CA ALA A 91 -8.91 -3.16 21.56
C ALA A 91 -9.92 -4.28 21.89
N ASP A 92 -10.90 -4.43 21.04
CA ASP A 92 -11.87 -5.52 21.15
C ASP A 92 -11.16 -6.87 20.93
N THR A 93 -11.79 -7.94 21.40
CA THR A 93 -11.28 -9.32 21.18
C THR A 93 -11.34 -9.75 19.71
N ALA A 94 -12.05 -9.01 18.87
CA ALA A 94 -12.12 -9.20 17.43
C ALA A 94 -11.67 -7.93 16.71
N PRO A 95 -10.91 -8.04 15.60
CA PRO A 95 -10.47 -6.87 14.84
C PRO A 95 -11.66 -6.13 14.22
N THR A 96 -11.62 -4.79 14.26
CA THR A 96 -12.57 -3.96 13.51
C THR A 96 -12.15 -3.96 12.05
N VAL A 97 -12.93 -4.60 11.19
CA VAL A 97 -12.64 -4.71 9.75
C VAL A 97 -13.60 -3.86 8.94
N PHE A 98 -13.07 -3.08 8.01
CA PHE A 98 -13.87 -2.30 7.06
C PHE A 98 -13.24 -2.33 5.67
N VAL A 99 -14.03 -1.96 4.65
CA VAL A 99 -13.59 -1.95 3.24
C VAL A 99 -13.27 -0.53 2.82
N LEU A 100 -12.18 -0.34 2.10
CA LEU A 100 -11.88 0.86 1.34
C LEU A 100 -12.28 0.67 -0.13
N TRP A 101 -12.85 1.71 -0.73
CA TRP A 101 -13.37 1.64 -2.09
C TRP A 101 -12.30 2.01 -3.13
N PRO A 102 -12.36 1.44 -4.36
CA PRO A 102 -11.31 1.65 -5.37
C PRO A 102 -11.06 3.12 -5.76
N ASN A 103 -12.07 3.99 -5.67
CA ASN A 103 -11.93 5.42 -5.95
C ASN A 103 -11.05 6.16 -4.94
N SER A 104 -10.83 5.57 -3.76
CA SER A 104 -9.94 6.18 -2.75
C SER A 104 -8.46 6.00 -3.06
N LEU A 105 -8.08 5.07 -3.94
CA LEU A 105 -6.67 4.85 -4.27
C LEU A 105 -6.05 6.08 -4.92
N ALA A 106 -4.87 6.45 -4.46
CA ALA A 106 -4.06 7.51 -5.01
C ALA A 106 -2.58 7.13 -5.06
N ALA A 107 -1.81 7.82 -5.90
CA ALA A 107 -0.39 7.60 -6.06
C ALA A 107 0.44 8.33 -5.00
N HIS A 108 1.72 7.98 -4.93
CA HIS A 108 2.73 8.77 -4.26
C HIS A 108 2.82 10.16 -4.91
N GLU A 109 2.91 11.22 -4.09
CA GLU A 109 2.93 12.63 -4.52
C GLU A 109 1.67 13.12 -5.25
N GLU A 110 0.62 12.32 -5.31
CA GLU A 110 -0.66 12.78 -5.86
C GLU A 110 -1.34 13.76 -4.91
N THR A 111 -1.95 14.80 -5.47
CA THR A 111 -2.69 15.79 -4.68
C THR A 111 -4.09 15.28 -4.41
N THR A 112 -4.41 15.07 -3.15
CA THR A 112 -5.77 14.80 -2.68
C THR A 112 -6.46 16.11 -2.29
N SER A 113 -7.71 16.28 -2.68
CA SER A 113 -8.49 17.48 -2.37
C SER A 113 -9.94 17.15 -2.02
N TRP A 114 -10.52 17.94 -1.13
CA TRP A 114 -11.91 17.79 -0.69
C TRP A 114 -12.53 19.17 -0.40
N PRO A 115 -13.84 19.35 -0.63
CA PRO A 115 -14.50 20.58 -0.23
C PRO A 115 -14.71 20.61 1.30
N ARG A 116 -14.62 21.76 1.91
CA ARG A 116 -14.90 21.94 3.36
C ARG A 116 -16.30 21.48 3.76
N SER A 117 -17.25 21.49 2.84
CA SER A 117 -18.61 20.98 3.07
C SER A 117 -18.66 19.45 3.27
N LEU A 118 -17.61 18.73 2.88
CA LEU A 118 -17.49 17.29 3.11
C LEU A 118 -17.04 17.00 4.56
N SER A 119 -15.96 17.64 4.97
CA SER A 119 -15.38 17.51 6.31
C SER A 119 -14.46 18.70 6.61
N GLU A 120 -14.44 19.14 7.85
CA GLU A 120 -13.47 20.11 8.38
C GLU A 120 -12.39 19.45 9.24
N SER A 121 -12.43 18.13 9.40
CA SER A 121 -11.55 17.33 10.27
C SER A 121 -10.90 16.18 9.51
N ILE A 122 -10.08 16.51 8.51
CA ILE A 122 -9.31 15.51 7.78
C ILE A 122 -7.99 15.26 8.48
N ASP A 123 -7.65 14.00 8.64
CA ASP A 123 -6.48 13.52 9.35
C ASP A 123 -5.73 12.46 8.53
N TYR A 124 -4.44 12.28 8.81
CA TYR A 124 -3.57 11.28 8.22
C TYR A 124 -3.50 10.04 9.11
N GLU A 125 -3.16 8.90 8.52
CA GLU A 125 -2.79 7.67 9.23
C GLU A 125 -1.71 6.95 8.43
N ALA A 126 -0.44 6.95 8.89
CA ALA A 126 0.60 6.13 8.28
C ALA A 126 0.38 4.68 8.67
N GLU A 127 0.25 3.82 7.66
CA GLU A 127 -0.15 2.42 7.81
C GLU A 127 0.75 1.48 7.01
N LEU A 128 0.92 0.25 7.51
CA LEU A 128 1.52 -0.84 6.76
C LEU A 128 0.47 -1.50 5.86
N GLY A 129 0.66 -1.40 4.55
CA GLY A 129 -0.13 -2.12 3.57
C GLY A 129 0.42 -3.54 3.36
N VAL A 130 -0.44 -4.54 3.46
CA VAL A 130 -0.09 -5.97 3.25
C VAL A 130 -0.75 -6.45 1.97
N ILE A 131 0.04 -7.05 1.07
CA ILE A 131 -0.43 -7.58 -0.21
C ILE A 131 -0.48 -9.10 -0.13
N ILE A 132 -1.68 -9.65 -0.19
CA ILE A 132 -1.91 -11.09 -0.20
C ILE A 132 -1.63 -11.65 -1.60
N GLY A 133 -0.75 -12.63 -1.69
CA GLY A 133 -0.30 -13.24 -2.95
C GLY A 133 -0.96 -14.57 -3.27
N THR A 134 -1.35 -15.32 -2.25
CA THR A 134 -2.02 -16.62 -2.42
C THR A 134 -3.33 -16.65 -1.65
N PRO A 135 -4.37 -17.35 -2.15
CA PRO A 135 -5.64 -17.46 -1.44
C PRO A 135 -5.45 -18.01 -0.02
N ALA A 136 -6.07 -17.34 0.96
CA ALA A 136 -6.07 -17.75 2.35
C ALA A 136 -7.51 -17.89 2.85
N LYS A 137 -7.86 -19.05 3.39
CA LYS A 137 -9.16 -19.32 3.99
C LYS A 137 -9.00 -20.34 5.11
N ASP A 138 -9.49 -19.98 6.30
CA ASP A 138 -9.47 -20.83 7.48
C ASP A 138 -8.04 -21.33 7.82
N VAL A 139 -7.05 -20.42 7.68
CA VAL A 139 -5.63 -20.71 7.98
C VAL A 139 -5.31 -20.42 9.44
N GLU A 140 -4.38 -21.19 10.01
CA GLU A 140 -3.87 -20.89 11.35
C GLU A 140 -3.01 -19.63 11.36
N ALA A 141 -3.00 -18.91 12.48
CA ALA A 141 -2.24 -17.68 12.61
C ALA A 141 -0.73 -17.85 12.32
N SER A 142 -0.17 -19.01 12.65
CA SER A 142 1.24 -19.37 12.38
C SER A 142 1.57 -19.52 10.89
N GLU A 143 0.57 -19.70 10.04
CA GLU A 143 0.69 -19.90 8.60
C GLU A 143 0.28 -18.65 7.80
N ALA A 144 -0.28 -17.63 8.47
CA ALA A 144 -0.86 -16.46 7.80
C ALA A 144 0.14 -15.68 6.94
N LEU A 145 1.39 -15.56 7.40
CA LEU A 145 2.44 -14.84 6.68
C LEU A 145 2.90 -15.57 5.40
N ASP A 146 2.69 -16.87 5.28
CA ASP A 146 3.01 -17.64 4.07
C ASP A 146 2.14 -17.24 2.87
N HIS A 147 1.03 -16.52 3.11
CA HIS A 147 0.14 -16.00 2.09
C HIS A 147 0.47 -14.58 1.65
N VAL A 148 1.42 -13.91 2.30
CA VAL A 148 1.80 -12.53 2.01
C VAL A 148 2.82 -12.49 0.88
N TRP A 149 2.52 -11.71 -0.16
CA TRP A 149 3.42 -11.48 -1.27
C TRP A 149 4.41 -10.33 -1.00
N GLY A 150 3.95 -9.29 -0.31
CA GLY A 150 4.77 -8.13 -0.02
C GLY A 150 4.04 -7.04 0.74
N TYR A 151 4.71 -5.92 0.89
CA TYR A 151 4.28 -4.81 1.72
C TYR A 151 4.44 -3.47 0.99
N THR A 152 3.66 -2.49 1.40
CA THR A 152 3.75 -1.10 0.93
C THR A 152 3.37 -0.15 2.05
N VAL A 153 3.60 1.14 1.85
CA VAL A 153 3.10 2.19 2.75
C VAL A 153 1.74 2.66 2.28
N VAL A 154 0.83 2.92 3.21
CA VAL A 154 -0.49 3.48 2.94
C VAL A 154 -0.69 4.71 3.84
N ASN A 155 -1.36 5.73 3.33
CA ASN A 155 -1.93 6.78 4.17
C ASN A 155 -3.45 6.58 4.18
N ASP A 156 -4.01 6.13 5.31
CA ASP A 156 -5.46 5.92 5.47
C ASP A 156 -6.13 7.23 5.89
N ILE A 157 -6.24 8.17 4.95
CA ILE A 157 -6.79 9.51 5.19
C ILE A 157 -8.23 9.42 5.68
N THR A 158 -8.51 10.08 6.78
CA THR A 158 -9.74 9.93 7.55
C THR A 158 -10.46 11.25 7.77
N ALA A 159 -11.76 11.30 7.48
CA ALA A 159 -12.65 12.37 7.91
C ALA A 159 -13.17 12.08 9.33
N ARG A 160 -12.53 12.64 10.36
CA ARG A 160 -12.77 12.31 11.77
C ARG A 160 -14.17 12.66 12.26
N ASP A 161 -14.72 13.79 11.81
CA ASP A 161 -16.10 14.20 12.16
C ASP A 161 -17.14 13.19 11.65
N ILE A 162 -16.90 12.60 10.49
CA ILE A 162 -17.74 11.52 9.94
C ILE A 162 -17.47 10.21 10.69
N GLN A 163 -16.20 9.86 10.93
CA GLN A 163 -15.82 8.64 11.64
C GLN A 163 -16.50 8.52 13.02
N PHE A 164 -16.52 9.62 13.77
CA PHE A 164 -17.13 9.62 15.11
C PHE A 164 -18.66 9.69 15.09
N SER A 165 -19.26 10.08 13.98
CA SER A 165 -20.71 10.16 13.83
C SER A 165 -21.36 8.88 13.27
N GLU A 166 -20.58 7.98 12.69
CA GLU A 166 -21.06 6.78 12.01
C GLU A 166 -20.45 5.50 12.59
N ALA A 167 -21.22 4.42 12.56
CA ALA A 167 -20.77 3.11 13.03
C ALA A 167 -19.86 2.38 12.00
N GLN A 168 -19.92 2.78 10.71
CA GLN A 168 -19.16 2.14 9.62
C GLN A 168 -18.16 3.11 9.02
N TRP A 169 -16.88 2.72 9.02
CA TRP A 169 -15.77 3.59 8.65
C TRP A 169 -15.45 3.62 7.15
N SER A 170 -16.02 2.75 6.35
CA SER A 170 -15.76 2.73 4.90
C SER A 170 -15.98 4.10 4.24
N ARG A 171 -17.03 4.83 4.61
CA ARG A 171 -17.35 6.13 4.00
C ARG A 171 -16.34 7.22 4.36
N CYS A 172 -15.99 7.35 5.64
CA CYS A 172 -15.09 8.41 6.12
C CYS A 172 -13.63 8.25 5.65
N LYS A 173 -13.28 7.09 5.10
CA LYS A 173 -11.94 6.71 4.63
C LYS A 173 -11.86 6.44 3.12
N SER A 174 -12.98 6.51 2.39
CA SER A 174 -13.04 6.18 0.96
C SER A 174 -13.52 7.32 0.07
N PHE A 175 -13.24 8.58 0.45
CA PHE A 175 -13.39 9.67 -0.50
C PHE A 175 -12.28 9.59 -1.55
N ASP A 176 -12.47 10.26 -2.69
CA ASP A 176 -11.52 10.21 -3.80
C ASP A 176 -10.11 10.58 -3.34
N GLY A 177 -9.16 9.69 -3.58
CA GLY A 177 -7.77 9.89 -3.23
C GLY A 177 -7.43 9.76 -1.73
N PHE A 178 -8.30 9.19 -0.89
CA PHE A 178 -8.05 9.05 0.56
C PHE A 178 -7.19 7.83 0.93
N THR A 179 -6.77 7.03 -0.04
CA THR A 179 -5.89 5.87 0.18
C THR A 179 -4.64 5.94 -0.72
N PRO A 180 -3.78 6.98 -0.56
CA PRO A 180 -2.48 6.96 -1.23
C PRO A 180 -1.70 5.72 -0.82
N ASN A 181 -1.14 4.99 -1.79
CA ASN A 181 -0.34 3.80 -1.52
C ASN A 181 0.92 3.74 -2.38
N GLY A 182 2.03 3.37 -1.77
CA GLY A 182 3.33 3.32 -2.42
C GLY A 182 4.40 4.16 -1.71
N PRO A 183 5.47 4.60 -2.46
CA PRO A 183 5.64 4.48 -3.92
C PRO A 183 5.96 3.08 -4.42
N PHE A 184 6.46 2.18 -3.55
CA PHE A 184 6.95 0.86 -3.92
C PHE A 184 6.16 -0.25 -3.25
N VAL A 185 6.20 -1.42 -3.85
CA VAL A 185 5.92 -2.69 -3.18
C VAL A 185 7.24 -3.39 -2.94
N VAL A 186 7.48 -3.81 -1.70
CA VAL A 186 8.64 -4.61 -1.30
C VAL A 186 8.15 -6.03 -1.04
N THR A 187 8.82 -7.01 -1.61
CA THR A 187 8.43 -8.41 -1.45
C THR A 187 8.69 -8.92 -0.04
N ALA A 188 7.92 -9.90 0.42
CA ALA A 188 7.95 -10.37 1.80
C ALA A 188 9.34 -10.89 2.23
N ASP A 189 10.10 -11.51 1.31
CA ASP A 189 11.45 -12.01 1.57
C ASP A 189 12.49 -10.90 1.84
N GLU A 190 12.22 -9.67 1.39
CA GLU A 190 13.10 -8.52 1.64
C GLU A 190 12.79 -7.79 2.97
N ILE A 191 11.55 -7.90 3.47
CA ILE A 191 11.12 -7.24 4.72
C ILE A 191 11.56 -8.00 5.97
N GLY A 192 11.59 -9.34 5.92
CA GLY A 192 11.85 -10.17 7.09
C GLY A 192 10.67 -10.20 8.06
N ASP A 193 10.82 -9.67 9.28
CA ASP A 193 9.75 -9.63 10.28
C ASP A 193 8.88 -8.37 10.11
N PRO A 194 7.63 -8.50 9.64
CA PRO A 194 6.74 -7.36 9.48
C PRO A 194 6.19 -6.81 10.82
N GLY A 195 6.38 -7.51 11.93
CA GLY A 195 5.99 -7.08 13.27
C GLY A 195 7.05 -6.26 14.00
N ASP A 196 8.16 -5.88 13.35
CA ASP A 196 9.25 -5.06 13.92
C ASP A 196 9.70 -3.98 12.94
N LEU A 197 8.77 -3.29 12.32
CA LEU A 197 9.04 -2.19 11.41
C LEU A 197 8.73 -0.85 12.11
N HIS A 198 9.63 0.13 11.92
CA HIS A 198 9.38 1.49 12.33
C HIS A 198 8.49 2.19 11.30
N ILE A 199 7.38 2.75 11.75
CA ILE A 199 6.44 3.51 10.93
C ILE A 199 6.22 4.90 11.53
N TRP A 200 6.31 5.95 10.70
CA TRP A 200 6.12 7.33 11.17
C TRP A 200 5.50 8.21 10.09
N ALA A 201 4.90 9.32 10.52
CA ALA A 201 4.43 10.38 9.64
C ALA A 201 5.05 11.72 10.01
N VAL A 202 5.38 12.50 8.98
CA VAL A 202 5.90 13.86 9.11
C VAL A 202 4.98 14.80 8.34
N VAL A 203 4.45 15.83 9.03
CA VAL A 203 3.62 16.88 8.42
C VAL A 203 4.29 18.22 8.70
N ASP A 204 4.53 19.01 7.65
CA ASP A 204 5.20 20.32 7.74
C ASP A 204 6.53 20.29 8.52
N GLY A 205 7.30 19.21 8.35
CA GLY A 205 8.58 18.99 9.01
C GLY A 205 8.51 18.55 10.47
N GLN A 206 7.31 18.30 11.01
CA GLN A 206 7.10 17.80 12.36
C GLN A 206 6.69 16.32 12.32
N THR A 207 7.35 15.49 13.14
CA THR A 207 6.90 14.10 13.34
C THR A 207 5.61 14.13 14.15
N VAL A 208 4.56 13.60 13.56
CA VAL A 208 3.20 13.60 14.10
C VAL A 208 2.68 12.20 14.40
N GLN A 209 3.33 11.18 13.87
CA GLN A 209 3.12 9.77 14.18
C GLN A 209 4.48 9.08 14.26
N ASP A 210 4.68 8.20 15.24
CA ASP A 210 5.91 7.43 15.46
C ASP A 210 5.54 6.16 16.23
N ALA A 211 5.64 5.00 15.58
CA ALA A 211 5.20 3.72 16.12
C ALA A 211 6.01 2.54 15.56
N SER A 212 5.79 1.37 16.13
CA SER A 212 6.24 0.08 15.59
C SER A 212 5.04 -0.75 15.13
N THR A 213 5.20 -1.51 14.06
CA THR A 213 4.24 -2.52 13.63
C THR A 213 4.31 -3.73 14.57
#